data_60b700f93226877f8ea3c7b66ffd8ca7
#
_entry.id   60b700f93226877f8ea3c7b66ffd8ca7
#
_cell.length_a   1.000
_cell.length_b   1.000
_cell.length_c   1.000
_cell.angle_alpha   90.00
_cell.angle_beta   90.00
_cell.angle_gamma   90.00
#
_symmetry.space_group_name_H-M   'P 1'
#
loop_
_entity.id
_entity.type
_entity.pdbx_description
1 polymer ?
#
loop_
_entity_poly.entity_id
_entity_poly.type
_entity_poly.pdbx_seq_one_letter_code
_entity_poly.pdbx_strand_id
1 'polypeptide(L)'
;MTNNDVTPRIPDALPPGYQFDEFDIQEVVDSSNEGLVYRAWDRQLERQIAIREYMPRALTVRNDDMSLVLRSKQDNAAFTAGLNAFIQEARLVAQFNHPNLIQVLRFWVRNETAYTATLFYTGVTLAELHQQQPELIDEAWIRRMLPMVCGALDALHKGDYIHRDITLKSIQIQENGIPLLLNSGALRRSVNGIGDNSKSLLHPGFAPLEQYTDDLENQIGPWTDIYALGAVLYTLITGTCPPASVTRSIQDTCKPLSELQPEGYSPALLNAVDRALALKPEDRPQSIEAFAALADISLSETGSVPGATQPGTMLVPVEEEETAPVTQPLWLRYRTPLQIAAGVVVGVIAGALLFSGHSDPQPPVAATQSAAPAPSQPAPTLVMSDEDRSARVYIRMYEGEQLDVNGKTQKVVPAANGYGFLALAPGEYRIDLRSRSGVRSTKLAVETPGTWLLNPQP
;
A
#
# COMPACT_ATOMS: atom_id res chain seq x y z
N MET A 1 -29.38 -14.68 -35.04
CA MET A 1 -28.91 -15.65 -34.05
C MET A 1 -27.98 -14.90 -33.13
N THR A 2 -28.49 -14.48 -32.00
CA THR A 2 -27.78 -13.68 -31.00
C THR A 2 -26.93 -14.61 -30.15
N ASN A 3 -25.60 -14.58 -30.33
CA ASN A 3 -24.68 -15.15 -29.40
C ASN A 3 -24.75 -14.34 -28.11
N ASN A 4 -25.48 -14.84 -27.11
CA ASN A 4 -25.31 -14.44 -25.74
C ASN A 4 -24.00 -15.03 -25.24
N ASP A 5 -22.92 -14.29 -25.35
CA ASP A 5 -21.72 -14.52 -24.53
C ASP A 5 -22.10 -14.23 -23.07
N VAL A 6 -22.62 -15.27 -22.42
CA VAL A 6 -22.82 -15.27 -20.97
C VAL A 6 -21.43 -15.48 -20.37
N THR A 7 -20.71 -14.39 -20.14
CA THR A 7 -19.53 -14.40 -19.28
C THR A 7 -19.91 -15.11 -17.97
N PRO A 8 -19.20 -16.16 -17.54
CA PRO A 8 -19.54 -16.90 -16.32
C PRO A 8 -19.60 -15.91 -15.15
N ARG A 9 -20.79 -15.77 -14.56
CA ARG A 9 -21.01 -14.88 -13.43
C ARG A 9 -20.19 -15.39 -12.25
N ILE A 10 -19.14 -14.66 -11.89
CA ILE A 10 -18.33 -15.01 -10.73
C ILE A 10 -19.20 -14.75 -9.49
N PRO A 11 -19.42 -15.77 -8.64
CA PRO A 11 -20.20 -15.60 -7.42
C PRO A 11 -19.62 -14.47 -6.54
N ASP A 12 -20.49 -13.72 -5.92
CA ASP A 12 -20.15 -12.64 -4.98
C ASP A 12 -19.41 -11.43 -5.59
N ALA A 13 -19.30 -11.31 -6.91
CA ALA A 13 -18.74 -10.12 -7.56
C ALA A 13 -19.77 -8.96 -7.57
N LEU A 14 -19.25 -7.73 -7.56
CA LEU A 14 -20.09 -6.56 -7.82
C LEU A 14 -20.68 -6.66 -9.25
N PRO A 15 -21.98 -6.35 -9.40
CA PRO A 15 -22.62 -6.48 -10.71
C PRO A 15 -22.13 -5.39 -11.70
N PRO A 16 -22.12 -5.68 -12.99
CA PRO A 16 -21.96 -4.65 -14.00
C PRO A 16 -22.95 -3.50 -13.80
N GLY A 17 -22.47 -2.26 -13.92
CA GLY A 17 -23.25 -1.05 -13.65
C GLY A 17 -23.28 -0.62 -12.18
N TYR A 18 -22.62 -1.35 -11.27
CA TYR A 18 -22.43 -0.88 -9.90
C TYR A 18 -21.55 0.38 -9.89
N GLN A 19 -21.96 1.40 -9.13
CA GLN A 19 -21.32 2.71 -9.14
C GLN A 19 -20.58 3.01 -7.83
N PHE A 20 -19.35 3.44 -7.98
CA PHE A 20 -18.59 4.12 -6.94
C PHE A 20 -18.37 5.57 -7.35
N ASP A 21 -19.04 6.51 -6.76
CA ASP A 21 -18.90 7.94 -7.06
C ASP A 21 -18.77 8.20 -8.58
N GLU A 22 -17.55 8.37 -9.09
CA GLU A 22 -17.24 8.56 -10.52
C GLU A 22 -17.01 7.29 -11.34
N PHE A 23 -16.89 6.13 -10.70
CA PHE A 23 -16.50 4.87 -11.35
C PHE A 23 -17.69 3.94 -11.56
N ASP A 24 -17.82 3.41 -12.77
CA ASP A 24 -18.83 2.43 -13.15
C ASP A 24 -18.17 1.06 -13.40
N ILE A 25 -18.53 0.05 -12.62
CA ILE A 25 -18.07 -1.33 -12.82
C ILE A 25 -18.61 -1.88 -14.13
N GLN A 26 -17.74 -2.40 -14.98
CA GLN A 26 -18.09 -3.00 -16.26
C GLN A 26 -18.13 -4.52 -16.20
N GLU A 27 -17.03 -5.15 -15.78
CA GLU A 27 -16.92 -6.60 -15.68
C GLU A 27 -15.80 -7.01 -14.72
N VAL A 28 -15.78 -8.27 -14.34
CA VAL A 28 -14.63 -8.88 -13.63
C VAL A 28 -13.62 -9.34 -14.67
N VAL A 29 -12.37 -8.91 -14.52
CA VAL A 29 -11.26 -9.28 -15.42
C VAL A 29 -10.33 -10.32 -14.82
N ASP A 30 -10.23 -10.35 -13.48
CA ASP A 30 -9.44 -11.36 -12.77
C ASP A 30 -10.06 -11.69 -11.41
N SER A 31 -9.80 -12.91 -10.94
CA SER A 31 -10.27 -13.36 -9.65
C SER A 31 -9.26 -14.30 -8.99
N SER A 32 -8.86 -13.95 -7.78
CA SER A 32 -7.95 -14.72 -6.95
C SER A 32 -8.63 -15.20 -5.66
N ASN A 33 -7.89 -15.91 -4.83
CA ASN A 33 -8.35 -16.26 -3.49
C ASN A 33 -8.46 -15.04 -2.56
N GLU A 34 -7.72 -13.98 -2.86
CA GLU A 34 -7.60 -12.77 -2.02
C GLU A 34 -8.53 -11.64 -2.48
N GLY A 35 -9.04 -11.69 -3.71
CA GLY A 35 -9.91 -10.65 -4.20
C GLY A 35 -10.29 -10.74 -5.67
N LEU A 36 -10.92 -9.69 -6.13
CA LEU A 36 -11.42 -9.53 -7.48
C LEU A 36 -10.79 -8.30 -8.12
N VAL A 37 -10.58 -8.36 -9.43
CA VAL A 37 -10.18 -7.21 -10.25
C VAL A 37 -11.29 -6.95 -11.26
N TYR A 38 -11.77 -5.72 -11.25
CA TYR A 38 -12.82 -5.25 -12.16
C TYR A 38 -12.22 -4.32 -13.20
N ARG A 39 -12.69 -4.40 -14.42
CA ARG A 39 -12.63 -3.30 -15.38
C ARG A 39 -13.74 -2.32 -15.04
N ALA A 40 -13.41 -1.03 -14.96
CA ALA A 40 -14.35 0.02 -14.65
C ALA A 40 -14.12 1.23 -15.56
N TRP A 41 -15.14 2.07 -15.68
CA TRP A 41 -15.10 3.31 -16.43
C TRP A 41 -15.06 4.49 -15.47
N ASP A 42 -14.03 5.34 -15.59
CA ASP A 42 -13.94 6.63 -14.92
C ASP A 42 -14.70 7.67 -15.75
N ARG A 43 -15.87 8.10 -15.24
CA ARG A 43 -16.76 9.04 -15.94
C ARG A 43 -16.21 10.47 -15.99
N GLN A 44 -15.34 10.84 -15.04
CA GLN A 44 -14.77 12.18 -15.01
C GLN A 44 -13.60 12.33 -16.00
N LEU A 45 -12.75 11.31 -16.07
CA LEU A 45 -11.58 11.32 -16.95
C LEU A 45 -11.79 10.54 -18.25
N GLU A 46 -13.01 10.03 -18.48
CA GLU A 46 -13.42 9.32 -19.70
C GLU A 46 -12.43 8.22 -20.12
N ARG A 47 -12.02 7.40 -19.15
CA ARG A 47 -11.00 6.36 -19.36
C ARG A 47 -11.33 5.05 -18.65
N GLN A 48 -10.74 3.97 -19.12
CA GLN A 48 -10.79 2.68 -18.45
C GLN A 48 -9.78 2.65 -17.29
N ILE A 49 -10.22 2.07 -16.18
CA ILE A 49 -9.41 1.81 -14.98
C ILE A 49 -9.62 0.37 -14.54
N ALA A 50 -8.68 -0.14 -13.75
CA ALA A 50 -8.83 -1.38 -13.01
C ALA A 50 -9.14 -1.06 -11.55
N ILE A 51 -10.14 -1.74 -10.97
CA ILE A 51 -10.47 -1.65 -9.55
C ILE A 51 -10.23 -3.01 -8.91
N ARG A 52 -9.26 -3.09 -8.01
CA ARG A 52 -8.99 -4.29 -7.21
C ARG A 52 -9.75 -4.18 -5.90
N GLU A 53 -10.48 -5.24 -5.55
CA GLU A 53 -11.23 -5.37 -4.30
C GLU A 53 -10.57 -6.42 -3.41
N TYR A 54 -10.37 -6.11 -2.12
CA TYR A 54 -9.98 -7.09 -1.13
C TYR A 54 -11.21 -7.93 -0.75
N MET A 55 -11.27 -9.17 -1.22
CA MET A 55 -12.37 -10.09 -0.95
C MET A 55 -11.83 -11.53 -0.80
N PRO A 56 -11.29 -11.89 0.36
CA PRO A 56 -10.82 -13.26 0.61
C PRO A 56 -12.00 -14.22 0.67
N ARG A 57 -12.24 -14.96 -0.42
CA ARG A 57 -13.41 -15.83 -0.62
C ARG A 57 -13.54 -16.94 0.42
N ALA A 58 -12.43 -17.39 1.00
CA ALA A 58 -12.45 -18.35 2.09
C ALA A 58 -13.08 -17.79 3.36
N LEU A 59 -12.99 -16.47 3.58
CA LEU A 59 -13.39 -15.80 4.82
C LEU A 59 -14.71 -15.03 4.68
N THR A 60 -15.06 -14.60 3.44
CA THR A 60 -16.15 -13.64 3.21
C THR A 60 -17.18 -14.14 2.22
N VAL A 61 -18.35 -13.52 2.26
CA VAL A 61 -19.43 -13.62 1.28
C VAL A 61 -20.06 -12.24 1.12
N ARG A 62 -20.66 -11.96 -0.05
CA ARG A 62 -21.35 -10.68 -0.30
C ARG A 62 -22.83 -10.80 0.02
N ASN A 63 -23.34 -9.80 0.73
CA ASN A 63 -24.78 -9.63 0.98
C ASN A 63 -25.48 -8.94 -0.21
N ASP A 64 -26.82 -8.92 -0.16
CA ASP A 64 -27.67 -8.26 -1.17
C ASP A 64 -27.45 -6.73 -1.22
N ASP A 65 -27.03 -6.11 -0.12
CA ASP A 65 -26.67 -4.68 -0.03
C ASP A 65 -25.23 -4.38 -0.53
N MET A 66 -24.58 -5.37 -1.13
CA MET A 66 -23.20 -5.32 -1.64
C MET A 66 -22.10 -5.25 -0.56
N SER A 67 -22.44 -5.28 0.72
CA SER A 67 -21.45 -5.38 1.80
C SER A 67 -20.83 -6.77 1.90
N LEU A 68 -19.58 -6.86 2.35
CA LEU A 68 -18.95 -8.13 2.69
C LEU A 68 -19.26 -8.50 4.14
N VAL A 69 -19.59 -9.76 4.36
CA VAL A 69 -19.75 -10.33 5.69
C VAL A 69 -18.83 -11.53 5.86
N LEU A 70 -18.37 -11.74 7.08
CA LEU A 70 -17.53 -12.88 7.43
C LEU A 70 -18.37 -14.16 7.45
N ARG A 71 -17.84 -15.26 6.91
CA ARG A 71 -18.44 -16.60 7.00
C ARG A 71 -18.45 -17.12 8.44
N SER A 72 -17.42 -16.74 9.23
CA SER A 72 -17.32 -17.07 10.65
C SER A 72 -16.79 -15.88 11.45
N LYS A 73 -17.31 -15.68 12.66
CA LYS A 73 -16.80 -14.64 13.58
C LYS A 73 -15.33 -14.88 13.98
N GLN A 74 -14.87 -16.12 13.91
CA GLN A 74 -13.48 -16.48 14.21
C GLN A 74 -12.49 -15.93 13.17
N ASP A 75 -12.96 -15.65 11.95
CA ASP A 75 -12.13 -15.16 10.86
C ASP A 75 -11.87 -13.64 10.91
N ASN A 76 -12.45 -12.94 11.88
CA ASN A 76 -12.39 -11.48 11.97
C ASN A 76 -10.94 -10.97 12.08
N ALA A 77 -10.10 -11.62 12.89
CA ALA A 77 -8.71 -11.22 13.05
C ALA A 77 -7.92 -11.38 11.75
N ALA A 78 -8.09 -12.51 11.06
CA ALA A 78 -7.43 -12.79 9.79
C ALA A 78 -7.90 -11.84 8.68
N PHE A 79 -9.22 -11.60 8.59
CA PHE A 79 -9.78 -10.65 7.63
C PHE A 79 -9.26 -9.22 7.85
N THR A 80 -9.26 -8.76 9.11
CA THR A 80 -8.80 -7.40 9.46
C THR A 80 -7.32 -7.24 9.19
N ALA A 81 -6.49 -8.23 9.50
CA ALA A 81 -5.06 -8.22 9.19
C ALA A 81 -4.81 -8.11 7.68
N GLY A 82 -5.48 -8.92 6.87
CA GLY A 82 -5.36 -8.87 5.42
C GLY A 82 -5.90 -7.57 4.81
N LEU A 83 -7.00 -7.02 5.34
CA LEU A 83 -7.53 -5.73 4.91
C LEU A 83 -6.53 -4.59 5.18
N ASN A 84 -5.91 -4.59 6.36
CA ASN A 84 -4.87 -3.64 6.69
C ASN A 84 -3.65 -3.78 5.78
N ALA A 85 -3.22 -5.01 5.50
CA ALA A 85 -2.12 -5.28 4.57
C ALA A 85 -2.44 -4.75 3.16
N PHE A 86 -3.64 -4.98 2.65
CA PHE A 86 -4.11 -4.47 1.35
C PHE A 86 -4.06 -2.93 1.28
N ILE A 87 -4.52 -2.24 2.34
CA ILE A 87 -4.48 -0.77 2.41
C ILE A 87 -3.04 -0.26 2.48
N GLN A 88 -2.18 -0.92 3.25
CA GLN A 88 -0.77 -0.54 3.35
C GLN A 88 -0.06 -0.73 2.01
N GLU A 89 -0.30 -1.85 1.31
CA GLU A 89 0.22 -2.08 -0.04
C GLU A 89 -0.18 -0.95 -1.00
N ALA A 90 -1.46 -0.59 -1.04
CA ALA A 90 -1.94 0.48 -1.92
C ALA A 90 -1.22 1.82 -1.66
N ARG A 91 -1.03 2.17 -0.39
CA ARG A 91 -0.30 3.39 0.00
C ARG A 91 1.16 3.36 -0.38
N LEU A 92 1.76 2.20 -0.26
CA LEU A 92 3.14 1.97 -0.56
C LEU A 92 3.39 2.09 -2.07
N VAL A 93 2.60 1.38 -2.86
CA VAL A 93 2.71 1.42 -4.33
C VAL A 93 2.46 2.83 -4.86
N ALA A 94 1.54 3.58 -4.25
CA ALA A 94 1.25 4.97 -4.62
C ALA A 94 2.44 5.93 -4.44
N GLN A 95 3.50 5.55 -3.70
CA GLN A 95 4.71 6.36 -3.54
C GLN A 95 5.65 6.26 -4.75
N PHE A 96 5.49 5.21 -5.58
CA PHE A 96 6.34 4.98 -6.72
C PHE A 96 5.71 5.52 -8.01
N ASN A 97 6.48 6.31 -8.73
CA ASN A 97 6.14 6.78 -10.06
C ASN A 97 7.19 6.27 -11.05
N HIS A 98 6.93 5.12 -11.65
CA HIS A 98 7.81 4.53 -12.66
C HIS A 98 6.97 3.95 -13.80
N PRO A 99 7.35 4.14 -15.08
CA PRO A 99 6.53 3.73 -16.24
C PRO A 99 6.26 2.22 -16.31
N ASN A 100 7.12 1.42 -15.68
CA ASN A 100 6.99 -0.04 -15.65
C ASN A 100 6.47 -0.59 -14.31
N LEU A 101 5.92 0.27 -13.45
CA LEU A 101 5.19 -0.11 -12.23
C LEU A 101 3.72 0.26 -12.36
N ILE A 102 2.85 -0.50 -11.70
CA ILE A 102 1.43 -0.16 -11.62
C ILE A 102 1.26 1.20 -10.94
N GLN A 103 0.51 2.10 -11.58
CA GLN A 103 0.19 3.39 -11.02
C GLN A 103 -1.13 3.32 -10.25
N VAL A 104 -1.07 3.50 -8.93
CA VAL A 104 -2.25 3.65 -8.07
C VAL A 104 -2.83 5.05 -8.24
N LEU A 105 -4.09 5.14 -8.63
CA LEU A 105 -4.83 6.39 -8.82
C LEU A 105 -5.55 6.80 -7.53
N ARG A 106 -6.20 5.83 -6.89
CA ARG A 106 -7.01 6.06 -5.69
C ARG A 106 -7.16 4.76 -4.90
N PHE A 107 -7.35 4.88 -3.58
CA PHE A 107 -7.88 3.80 -2.76
C PHE A 107 -9.01 4.33 -1.86
N TRP A 108 -9.96 3.46 -1.50
CA TRP A 108 -11.05 3.81 -0.60
C TRP A 108 -11.59 2.57 0.11
N VAL A 109 -12.36 2.81 1.18
CA VAL A 109 -13.04 1.76 1.94
C VAL A 109 -14.55 1.94 1.76
N ARG A 110 -15.24 0.87 1.34
CA ARG A 110 -16.69 0.80 1.15
C ARG A 110 -17.11 -0.66 1.21
N ASN A 111 -18.40 -0.94 1.42
CA ASN A 111 -18.96 -2.30 1.41
C ASN A 111 -18.25 -3.25 2.40
N GLU A 112 -17.81 -2.73 3.56
CA GLU A 112 -17.03 -3.47 4.59
C GLU A 112 -15.69 -4.03 4.07
N THR A 113 -15.15 -3.47 2.97
CA THR A 113 -13.86 -3.85 2.40
C THR A 113 -13.13 -2.65 1.82
N ALA A 114 -11.98 -2.89 1.19
CA ALA A 114 -11.16 -1.85 0.55
C ALA A 114 -11.00 -2.11 -0.94
N TYR A 115 -10.85 -1.01 -1.66
CA TYR A 115 -10.67 -0.96 -3.11
C TYR A 115 -9.46 -0.13 -3.47
N THR A 116 -8.77 -0.54 -4.54
CA THR A 116 -7.67 0.23 -5.14
C THR A 116 -7.94 0.41 -6.63
N ALA A 117 -7.97 1.65 -7.11
CA ALA A 117 -8.05 1.97 -8.53
C ALA A 117 -6.65 2.20 -9.10
N THR A 118 -6.40 1.60 -10.25
CA THR A 118 -5.17 1.76 -11.05
C THR A 118 -5.53 2.06 -12.50
N LEU A 119 -4.56 2.47 -13.30
CA LEU A 119 -4.77 2.47 -14.74
C LEU A 119 -5.12 1.04 -15.21
N PHE A 120 -5.95 0.95 -16.24
CA PHE A 120 -6.23 -0.32 -16.89
C PHE A 120 -5.16 -0.56 -17.98
N TYR A 121 -4.40 -1.62 -17.80
CA TYR A 121 -3.34 -1.99 -18.75
C TYR A 121 -3.81 -3.18 -19.57
N THR A 122 -3.78 -3.03 -20.90
CA THR A 122 -4.06 -4.11 -21.84
C THR A 122 -2.77 -4.86 -22.16
N GLY A 123 -2.89 -6.16 -22.37
CA GLY A 123 -1.74 -7.01 -22.71
C GLY A 123 -1.88 -8.40 -22.15
N VAL A 124 -0.82 -9.18 -22.26
CA VAL A 124 -0.75 -10.57 -21.78
C VAL A 124 0.34 -10.70 -20.73
N THR A 125 0.18 -11.63 -19.79
CA THR A 125 1.26 -11.94 -18.86
C THR A 125 2.42 -12.60 -19.59
N LEU A 126 3.63 -12.48 -19.04
CA LEU A 126 4.80 -13.16 -19.59
C LEU A 126 4.61 -14.70 -19.61
N ALA A 127 3.80 -15.22 -18.66
CA ALA A 127 3.42 -16.64 -18.64
C ALA A 127 2.57 -17.02 -19.87
N GLU A 128 1.58 -16.22 -20.22
CA GLU A 128 0.75 -16.43 -21.40
C GLU A 128 1.55 -16.26 -22.68
N LEU A 129 2.39 -15.22 -22.77
CA LEU A 129 3.27 -15.01 -23.92
C LEU A 129 4.21 -16.20 -24.12
N HIS A 130 4.85 -16.67 -23.06
CA HIS A 130 5.75 -17.83 -23.12
C HIS A 130 5.04 -19.12 -23.51
N GLN A 131 3.79 -19.29 -23.11
CA GLN A 131 2.98 -20.47 -23.47
C GLN A 131 2.47 -20.41 -24.91
N GLN A 132 2.05 -19.24 -25.40
CA GLN A 132 1.38 -19.09 -26.68
C GLN A 132 2.36 -18.83 -27.84
N GLN A 133 3.45 -18.12 -27.59
CA GLN A 133 4.39 -17.63 -28.59
C GLN A 133 5.84 -17.68 -28.07
N PRO A 134 6.34 -18.87 -27.63
CA PRO A 134 7.70 -18.97 -27.09
C PRO A 134 8.78 -18.57 -28.10
N GLU A 135 8.51 -18.71 -29.40
CA GLU A 135 9.43 -18.35 -30.49
C GLU A 135 9.71 -16.86 -30.60
N LEU A 136 8.88 -15.99 -30.00
CA LEU A 136 9.13 -14.55 -29.95
C LEU A 136 10.18 -14.15 -28.91
N ILE A 137 10.46 -15.08 -27.97
CA ILE A 137 11.30 -14.80 -26.81
C ILE A 137 12.73 -15.27 -27.12
N ASP A 138 13.48 -14.45 -27.85
CA ASP A 138 14.90 -14.61 -28.08
C ASP A 138 15.74 -13.64 -27.19
N GLU A 139 17.06 -13.72 -27.27
CA GLU A 139 17.93 -12.80 -26.51
C GLU A 139 17.68 -11.34 -26.87
N ALA A 140 17.41 -11.03 -28.11
CA ALA A 140 17.14 -9.66 -28.53
C ALA A 140 15.85 -9.12 -27.89
N TRP A 141 14.84 -9.95 -27.76
CA TRP A 141 13.61 -9.62 -27.07
C TRP A 141 13.87 -9.44 -25.55
N ILE A 142 14.59 -10.37 -24.93
CA ILE A 142 14.97 -10.28 -23.50
C ILE A 142 15.75 -9.00 -23.24
N ARG A 143 16.72 -8.65 -24.07
CA ARG A 143 17.53 -7.44 -23.92
C ARG A 143 16.76 -6.14 -24.11
N ARG A 144 15.61 -6.16 -24.81
CA ARG A 144 14.68 -5.02 -24.85
C ARG A 144 13.81 -4.90 -23.60
N MET A 145 13.33 -6.01 -23.08
CA MET A 145 12.43 -6.08 -21.92
C MET A 145 13.16 -5.85 -20.59
N LEU A 146 14.32 -6.50 -20.43
CA LEU A 146 15.01 -6.63 -19.14
C LEU A 146 15.45 -5.28 -18.53
N PRO A 147 15.98 -4.30 -19.27
CA PRO A 147 16.32 -2.99 -18.71
C PRO A 147 15.14 -2.28 -18.06
N MET A 148 13.93 -2.42 -18.63
CA MET A 148 12.70 -1.80 -18.13
C MET A 148 12.23 -2.47 -16.83
N VAL A 149 12.28 -3.80 -16.75
CA VAL A 149 11.97 -4.55 -15.52
C VAL A 149 13.01 -4.26 -14.43
N CYS A 150 14.28 -4.24 -14.79
CA CYS A 150 15.37 -3.84 -13.89
C CYS A 150 15.15 -2.42 -13.34
N GLY A 151 14.78 -1.46 -14.19
CA GLY A 151 14.48 -0.10 -13.76
C GLY A 151 13.33 -0.02 -12.77
N ALA A 152 12.26 -0.82 -12.97
CA ALA A 152 11.14 -0.92 -12.03
C ALA A 152 11.58 -1.49 -10.67
N LEU A 153 12.37 -2.56 -10.68
CA LEU A 153 12.91 -3.16 -9.44
C LEU A 153 13.89 -2.24 -8.73
N ASP A 154 14.75 -1.57 -9.44
CA ASP A 154 15.70 -0.59 -8.91
C ASP A 154 14.96 0.57 -8.21
N ALA A 155 13.86 1.07 -8.82
CA ALA A 155 13.03 2.09 -8.21
C ALA A 155 12.40 1.62 -6.88
N LEU A 156 11.94 0.36 -6.80
CA LEU A 156 11.45 -0.23 -5.57
C LEU A 156 12.57 -0.36 -4.52
N HIS A 157 13.72 -0.91 -4.90
CA HIS A 157 14.84 -1.14 -4.00
C HIS A 157 15.42 0.16 -3.43
N LYS A 158 15.51 1.23 -4.23
CA LYS A 158 15.90 2.57 -3.77
C LYS A 158 14.92 3.18 -2.78
N GLY A 159 13.67 2.73 -2.79
CA GLY A 159 12.65 3.07 -1.80
C GLY A 159 12.65 2.14 -0.58
N ASP A 160 13.64 1.24 -0.43
CA ASP A 160 13.72 0.21 0.61
C ASP A 160 12.59 -0.84 0.55
N TYR A 161 12.07 -1.12 -0.65
CA TYR A 161 11.03 -2.13 -0.86
C TYR A 161 11.52 -3.29 -1.71
N ILE A 162 11.16 -4.48 -1.31
CA ILE A 162 11.44 -5.73 -2.03
C ILE A 162 10.11 -6.29 -2.54
N HIS A 163 10.08 -6.67 -3.82
CA HIS A 163 8.87 -7.15 -4.49
C HIS A 163 8.42 -8.53 -3.96
N ARG A 164 9.34 -9.47 -3.77
CA ARG A 164 9.18 -10.80 -3.15
C ARG A 164 8.28 -11.80 -3.89
N ASP A 165 7.68 -11.41 -5.00
CA ASP A 165 6.80 -12.29 -5.79
C ASP A 165 6.95 -12.08 -7.30
N ILE A 166 8.20 -12.10 -7.77
CA ILE A 166 8.50 -12.03 -9.20
C ILE A 166 8.35 -13.41 -9.82
N THR A 167 7.45 -13.51 -10.79
CA THR A 167 7.15 -14.71 -11.56
C THR A 167 6.82 -14.31 -13.01
N LEU A 168 6.62 -15.28 -13.88
CA LEU A 168 6.11 -15.00 -15.23
C LEU A 168 4.70 -14.35 -15.22
N LYS A 169 3.91 -14.53 -14.14
CA LYS A 169 2.58 -13.94 -14.02
C LYS A 169 2.61 -12.51 -13.48
N SER A 170 3.66 -12.13 -12.76
CA SER A 170 3.80 -10.78 -12.22
C SER A 170 4.42 -9.78 -13.22
N ILE A 171 4.75 -10.21 -14.43
CA ILE A 171 5.23 -9.35 -15.51
C ILE A 171 4.19 -9.40 -16.64
N GLN A 172 3.56 -8.27 -16.93
CA GLN A 172 2.63 -8.10 -18.05
C GLN A 172 3.33 -7.41 -19.21
N ILE A 173 3.20 -7.95 -20.40
CA ILE A 173 3.65 -7.31 -21.64
C ILE A 173 2.45 -6.63 -22.26
N GLN A 174 2.50 -5.29 -22.30
CA GLN A 174 1.45 -4.49 -22.87
C GLN A 174 1.42 -4.62 -24.42
N GLU A 175 0.33 -4.23 -25.04
CA GLU A 175 0.18 -4.29 -26.51
C GLU A 175 1.28 -3.52 -27.26
N ASN A 176 1.85 -2.49 -26.65
CA ASN A 176 3.00 -1.73 -27.20
C ASN A 176 4.36 -2.41 -26.96
N GLY A 177 4.38 -3.61 -26.36
CA GLY A 177 5.60 -4.36 -26.03
C GLY A 177 6.32 -3.89 -24.76
N ILE A 178 5.78 -2.93 -24.01
CA ILE A 178 6.39 -2.42 -22.77
C ILE A 178 6.01 -3.35 -21.61
N PRO A 179 6.99 -3.84 -20.82
CA PRO A 179 6.70 -4.64 -19.64
C PRO A 179 6.15 -3.76 -18.52
N LEU A 180 5.22 -4.30 -17.75
CA LEU A 180 4.69 -3.74 -16.54
C LEU A 180 4.86 -4.75 -15.41
N LEU A 181 5.47 -4.36 -14.31
CA LEU A 181 5.58 -5.19 -13.12
C LEU A 181 4.32 -5.05 -12.28
N LEU A 182 3.59 -6.16 -12.14
CA LEU A 182 2.36 -6.25 -11.38
C LEU A 182 2.67 -6.55 -9.92
N ASN A 183 1.91 -5.95 -9.01
CA ASN A 183 1.97 -6.27 -7.59
C ASN A 183 0.96 -7.36 -7.25
N SER A 184 1.41 -8.39 -6.56
CA SER A 184 0.58 -9.52 -6.14
C SER A 184 0.28 -9.54 -4.63
N GLY A 185 0.46 -8.42 -3.92
CA GLY A 185 0.21 -8.34 -2.48
C GLY A 185 1.41 -8.72 -1.59
N ALA A 186 2.55 -9.05 -2.20
CA ALA A 186 3.75 -9.46 -1.47
C ALA A 186 4.74 -8.33 -1.20
N LEU A 187 4.48 -7.12 -1.71
CA LEU A 187 5.39 -5.98 -1.58
C LEU A 187 5.58 -5.60 -0.11
N ARG A 188 6.78 -5.72 0.42
CA ARG A 188 7.08 -5.47 1.83
C ARG A 188 8.34 -4.63 2.00
N ARG A 189 8.34 -3.82 3.06
CA ARG A 189 9.51 -3.05 3.45
C ARG A 189 10.64 -3.97 3.89
N SER A 190 11.85 -3.68 3.46
CA SER A 190 13.08 -4.43 3.80
C SER A 190 13.47 -4.34 5.28
N VAL A 191 12.84 -3.46 6.07
CA VAL A 191 13.24 -3.15 7.45
C VAL A 191 12.38 -3.87 8.47
N ASN A 192 13.04 -4.81 9.18
CA ASN A 192 12.73 -5.33 10.50
C ASN A 192 11.27 -5.67 10.88
N GLY A 193 10.95 -6.96 10.78
CA GLY A 193 10.32 -7.68 11.87
C GLY A 193 8.99 -7.16 12.37
N ILE A 194 7.99 -7.10 11.51
CA ILE A 194 6.62 -7.27 12.01
C ILE A 194 6.13 -8.57 11.38
N GLY A 195 6.08 -9.61 12.21
CA GLY A 195 5.63 -10.93 11.83
C GLY A 195 4.22 -10.86 11.26
N ASP A 196 4.15 -10.83 9.95
CA ASP A 196 2.89 -10.97 9.23
C ASP A 196 2.72 -12.45 8.90
N ASN A 197 1.80 -13.08 9.61
CA ASN A 197 1.46 -14.50 9.46
C ASN A 197 0.72 -14.81 8.14
N SER A 198 0.57 -13.88 7.23
CA SER A 198 0.16 -14.20 5.88
C SER A 198 1.36 -14.79 5.14
N LYS A 199 1.54 -16.12 5.24
CA LYS A 199 2.40 -16.86 4.34
C LYS A 199 1.81 -16.67 2.95
N SER A 200 2.29 -15.65 2.23
CA SER A 200 2.08 -15.50 0.80
C SER A 200 2.37 -16.85 0.17
N LEU A 201 1.52 -17.29 -0.74
CA LEU A 201 1.71 -18.56 -1.41
C LEU A 201 2.99 -18.47 -2.24
N LEU A 202 4.10 -18.99 -1.70
CA LEU A 202 5.39 -18.95 -2.37
C LEU A 202 5.34 -19.79 -3.65
N HIS A 203 5.87 -19.24 -4.72
CA HIS A 203 5.93 -19.93 -6.02
C HIS A 203 7.19 -20.78 -6.11
N PRO A 204 7.09 -22.13 -6.04
CA PRO A 204 8.25 -23.02 -6.17
C PRO A 204 9.03 -22.74 -7.47
N GLY A 205 10.35 -22.73 -7.37
CA GLY A 205 11.25 -22.39 -8.47
C GLY A 205 11.59 -20.91 -8.54
N PHE A 206 10.66 -19.99 -8.22
CA PHE A 206 10.89 -18.54 -8.25
C PHE A 206 11.28 -17.97 -6.89
N ALA A 207 10.70 -18.51 -5.80
CA ALA A 207 11.01 -18.06 -4.45
C ALA A 207 12.37 -18.61 -3.98
N PRO A 208 13.31 -17.74 -3.54
CA PRO A 208 14.57 -18.18 -2.95
C PRO A 208 14.39 -18.72 -1.52
N LEU A 209 15.43 -19.36 -1.00
CA LEU A 209 15.38 -20.12 0.27
C LEU A 209 15.01 -19.26 1.46
N GLU A 210 15.50 -18.04 1.53
CA GLU A 210 15.25 -17.09 2.61
C GLU A 210 13.78 -16.68 2.76
N GLN A 211 12.93 -16.95 1.76
CA GLN A 211 11.48 -16.71 1.86
C GLN A 211 10.72 -17.86 2.52
N TYR A 212 11.33 -19.04 2.67
CA TYR A 212 10.66 -20.23 3.21
C TYR A 212 10.77 -20.37 4.72
N THR A 213 11.70 -19.66 5.36
CA THR A 213 11.99 -19.82 6.79
C THR A 213 12.04 -18.45 7.47
N ASP A 214 11.41 -18.36 8.65
CA ASP A 214 11.41 -17.15 9.47
C ASP A 214 12.84 -16.84 10.01
N ASP A 215 13.67 -17.85 10.18
CA ASP A 215 15.06 -17.71 10.62
C ASP A 215 15.95 -16.95 9.62
N LEU A 216 15.56 -16.95 8.34
CA LEU A 216 16.26 -16.28 7.25
C LEU A 216 15.57 -14.97 6.80
N GLU A 217 14.50 -14.54 7.46
CA GLU A 217 13.76 -13.33 7.09
C GLU A 217 14.66 -12.09 7.13
N ASN A 218 15.63 -12.02 8.03
CA ASN A 218 16.62 -10.95 8.09
C ASN A 218 17.60 -10.95 6.88
N GLN A 219 17.55 -11.99 6.04
CA GLN A 219 18.36 -12.10 4.83
C GLN A 219 17.61 -11.65 3.57
N ILE A 220 16.40 -11.12 3.70
CA ILE A 220 15.65 -10.59 2.56
C ILE A 220 16.20 -9.24 2.15
N GLY A 221 16.47 -9.11 0.85
CA GLY A 221 17.04 -7.90 0.27
C GLY A 221 16.87 -7.86 -1.25
N PRO A 222 17.50 -6.90 -1.94
CA PRO A 222 17.46 -6.81 -3.42
C PRO A 222 17.81 -8.12 -4.12
N TRP A 223 18.73 -8.89 -3.56
CA TRP A 223 19.15 -10.21 -4.06
C TRP A 223 18.03 -11.26 -4.05
N THR A 224 16.97 -11.07 -3.24
CA THR A 224 15.77 -11.91 -3.23
C THR A 224 14.99 -11.77 -4.53
N ASP A 225 14.76 -10.52 -4.97
CA ASP A 225 14.12 -10.22 -6.25
C ASP A 225 15.01 -10.59 -7.44
N ILE A 226 16.33 -10.44 -7.31
CA ILE A 226 17.31 -10.83 -8.32
C ILE A 226 17.27 -12.35 -8.55
N TYR A 227 17.16 -13.15 -7.50
CA TYR A 227 16.96 -14.61 -7.65
C TYR A 227 15.68 -14.91 -8.44
N ALA A 228 14.57 -14.29 -8.07
CA ALA A 228 13.29 -14.50 -8.74
C ALA A 228 13.32 -14.05 -10.23
N LEU A 229 13.98 -12.92 -10.52
CA LEU A 229 14.21 -12.46 -11.89
C LEU A 229 15.09 -13.44 -12.65
N GLY A 230 16.15 -13.96 -12.02
CA GLY A 230 16.99 -15.03 -12.58
C GLY A 230 16.19 -16.27 -12.92
N ALA A 231 15.23 -16.66 -12.06
CA ALA A 231 14.34 -17.80 -12.30
C ALA A 231 13.36 -17.55 -13.46
N VAL A 232 12.88 -16.32 -13.62
CA VAL A 232 12.10 -15.89 -14.80
C VAL A 232 12.93 -16.07 -16.06
N LEU A 233 14.13 -15.50 -16.10
CA LEU A 233 15.02 -15.59 -17.28
C LEU A 233 15.43 -17.04 -17.59
N TYR A 234 15.76 -17.81 -16.56
CA TYR A 234 16.04 -19.24 -16.74
C TYR A 234 14.86 -19.97 -17.40
N THR A 235 13.65 -19.68 -16.97
CA THR A 235 12.43 -20.28 -17.53
C THR A 235 12.23 -19.88 -18.99
N LEU A 236 12.44 -18.60 -19.31
CA LEU A 236 12.31 -18.12 -20.69
C LEU A 236 13.34 -18.76 -21.64
N ILE A 237 14.55 -18.99 -21.14
CA ILE A 237 15.67 -19.53 -21.93
C ILE A 237 15.54 -21.07 -22.09
N THR A 238 15.11 -21.80 -21.06
CA THR A 238 15.08 -23.27 -21.06
C THR A 238 13.70 -23.87 -21.31
N GLY A 239 12.64 -23.06 -21.24
CA GLY A 239 11.25 -23.53 -21.30
C GLY A 239 10.73 -24.16 -20.00
N THR A 240 11.55 -24.29 -18.96
CA THR A 240 11.19 -24.90 -17.68
C THR A 240 11.69 -24.09 -16.49
N CYS A 241 10.89 -23.98 -15.42
CA CYS A 241 11.37 -23.27 -14.22
C CYS A 241 12.48 -24.07 -13.52
N PRO A 242 13.39 -23.37 -12.80
CA PRO A 242 14.37 -24.07 -11.98
C PRO A 242 13.68 -24.88 -10.88
N PRO A 243 14.33 -25.95 -10.37
CA PRO A 243 13.83 -26.69 -9.21
C PRO A 243 13.67 -25.73 -8.00
N ALA A 244 12.70 -26.05 -7.12
CA ALA A 244 12.46 -25.23 -5.93
C ALA A 244 13.73 -25.08 -5.08
N SER A 245 14.00 -23.87 -4.57
CA SER A 245 15.20 -23.55 -3.79
C SER A 245 15.38 -24.46 -2.57
N VAL A 246 14.27 -24.86 -1.93
CA VAL A 246 14.28 -25.85 -0.82
C VAL A 246 14.80 -27.21 -1.28
N THR A 247 14.38 -27.69 -2.45
CA THR A 247 14.89 -28.94 -3.01
C THR A 247 16.37 -28.82 -3.39
N ARG A 248 16.74 -27.72 -4.02
CA ARG A 248 18.13 -27.40 -4.39
C ARG A 248 19.06 -27.33 -3.18
N SER A 249 18.58 -26.87 -2.02
CA SER A 249 19.39 -26.81 -0.79
C SER A 249 19.77 -28.17 -0.23
N ILE A 250 18.98 -29.22 -0.57
CA ILE A 250 19.27 -30.60 -0.19
C ILE A 250 20.17 -31.26 -1.23
N GLN A 251 19.80 -31.13 -2.49
CA GLN A 251 20.55 -31.63 -3.64
C GLN A 251 20.29 -30.70 -4.83
N ASP A 252 21.32 -29.94 -5.22
CA ASP A 252 21.17 -29.05 -6.35
C ASP A 252 21.23 -29.80 -7.68
N THR A 253 20.06 -29.88 -8.32
CA THR A 253 19.88 -30.47 -9.63
C THR A 253 19.69 -29.44 -10.74
N CYS A 254 19.75 -28.15 -10.39
CA CYS A 254 19.65 -27.06 -11.34
C CYS A 254 20.93 -27.02 -12.18
N LYS A 255 20.80 -27.19 -13.48
CA LYS A 255 21.95 -27.12 -14.41
C LYS A 255 22.22 -25.65 -14.73
N PRO A 256 23.45 -25.16 -14.54
CA PRO A 256 23.81 -23.80 -14.92
C PRO A 256 23.62 -23.57 -16.43
N LEU A 257 23.15 -22.41 -16.82
CA LEU A 257 22.98 -22.05 -18.23
C LEU A 257 24.34 -21.98 -18.96
N SER A 258 25.41 -21.60 -18.24
CA SER A 258 26.79 -21.61 -18.75
C SER A 258 27.29 -23.01 -19.11
N GLU A 259 26.76 -24.07 -18.50
CA GLU A 259 27.03 -25.46 -18.86
C GLU A 259 26.11 -25.96 -19.98
N LEU A 260 24.81 -25.54 -19.95
CA LEU A 260 23.83 -25.92 -20.98
C LEU A 260 24.13 -25.28 -22.34
N GLN A 261 24.72 -24.09 -22.36
CA GLN A 261 25.05 -23.31 -23.54
C GLN A 261 23.96 -23.27 -24.61
N PRO A 262 22.72 -22.87 -24.25
CA PRO A 262 21.63 -22.80 -25.20
C PRO A 262 21.98 -21.89 -26.37
N GLU A 263 21.67 -22.34 -27.59
CA GLU A 263 21.98 -21.58 -28.81
C GLU A 263 21.24 -20.23 -28.83
N GLY A 264 21.90 -19.18 -29.34
CA GLY A 264 21.30 -17.87 -29.48
C GLY A 264 21.41 -16.94 -28.26
N TYR A 265 22.09 -17.39 -27.18
CA TYR A 265 22.25 -16.59 -25.96
C TYR A 265 23.73 -16.30 -25.68
N SER A 266 24.02 -15.06 -25.30
CA SER A 266 25.37 -14.59 -24.98
C SER A 266 25.88 -15.14 -23.64
N PRO A 267 27.20 -15.41 -23.53
CA PRO A 267 27.79 -15.86 -22.26
C PRO A 267 27.58 -14.89 -21.11
N ALA A 268 27.47 -13.58 -21.35
CA ALA A 268 27.24 -12.57 -20.32
C ALA A 268 25.84 -12.75 -19.68
N LEU A 269 24.80 -12.89 -20.51
CA LEU A 269 23.43 -13.11 -20.03
C LEU A 269 23.33 -14.44 -19.26
N LEU A 270 23.87 -15.53 -19.81
CA LEU A 270 23.84 -16.85 -19.18
C LEU A 270 24.53 -16.83 -17.80
N ASN A 271 25.72 -16.23 -17.71
CA ASN A 271 26.43 -16.11 -16.44
C ASN A 271 25.68 -15.22 -15.42
N ALA A 272 25.04 -14.14 -15.87
CA ALA A 272 24.26 -13.28 -14.99
C ALA A 272 23.08 -14.05 -14.37
N VAL A 273 22.39 -14.87 -15.16
CA VAL A 273 21.29 -15.73 -14.67
C VAL A 273 21.81 -16.79 -13.69
N ASP A 274 22.93 -17.45 -13.99
CA ASP A 274 23.52 -18.44 -13.09
C ASP A 274 23.91 -17.81 -11.74
N ARG A 275 24.50 -16.61 -11.76
CA ARG A 275 24.86 -15.87 -10.55
C ARG A 275 23.61 -15.42 -9.76
N ALA A 276 22.55 -15.01 -10.44
CA ALA A 276 21.29 -14.66 -9.80
C ALA A 276 20.66 -15.86 -9.10
N LEU A 277 20.79 -17.06 -9.65
CA LEU A 277 20.25 -18.30 -9.12
C LEU A 277 21.12 -18.97 -8.03
N ALA A 278 22.22 -18.36 -7.58
CA ALA A 278 22.99 -18.86 -6.46
C ALA A 278 22.10 -19.08 -5.22
N LEU A 279 22.29 -20.21 -4.50
CA LEU A 279 21.46 -20.52 -3.34
C LEU A 279 21.68 -19.57 -2.18
N LYS A 280 22.93 -19.14 -1.95
CA LYS A 280 23.29 -18.22 -0.89
C LYS A 280 23.08 -16.77 -1.35
N PRO A 281 22.40 -15.94 -0.57
CA PRO A 281 22.20 -14.53 -0.89
C PRO A 281 23.49 -13.76 -1.17
N GLU A 282 24.56 -14.02 -0.41
CA GLU A 282 25.86 -13.36 -0.54
C GLU A 282 26.59 -13.67 -1.86
N ASP A 283 26.25 -14.78 -2.52
CA ASP A 283 26.85 -15.17 -3.81
C ASP A 283 26.12 -14.55 -5.01
N ARG A 284 24.98 -13.91 -4.78
CA ARG A 284 24.18 -13.24 -5.83
C ARG A 284 24.64 -11.80 -6.05
N PRO A 285 24.30 -11.17 -7.18
CA PRO A 285 24.41 -9.73 -7.32
C PRO A 285 23.63 -9.03 -6.18
N GLN A 286 24.25 -8.03 -5.53
CA GLN A 286 23.68 -7.38 -4.35
C GLN A 286 22.76 -6.19 -4.71
N SER A 287 22.75 -5.77 -5.97
CA SER A 287 21.86 -4.73 -6.49
C SER A 287 21.47 -5.02 -7.93
N ILE A 288 20.43 -4.34 -8.40
CA ILE A 288 19.99 -4.43 -9.80
C ILE A 288 21.08 -3.91 -10.75
N GLU A 289 21.82 -2.88 -10.36
CA GLU A 289 22.94 -2.37 -11.17
C GLU A 289 24.05 -3.43 -11.31
N ALA A 290 24.37 -4.15 -10.22
CA ALA A 290 25.34 -5.22 -10.26
C ALA A 290 24.89 -6.38 -11.17
N PHE A 291 23.61 -6.73 -11.14
CA PHE A 291 23.03 -7.73 -12.02
C PHE A 291 23.06 -7.29 -13.49
N ALA A 292 22.64 -6.05 -13.78
CA ALA A 292 22.65 -5.49 -15.13
C ALA A 292 24.05 -5.42 -15.73
N ALA A 293 25.05 -5.05 -14.92
CA ALA A 293 26.45 -5.04 -15.35
C ALA A 293 26.96 -6.44 -15.73
N LEU A 294 26.58 -7.48 -14.97
CA LEU A 294 26.93 -8.87 -15.31
C LEU A 294 26.28 -9.34 -16.62
N ALA A 295 25.04 -8.91 -16.87
CA ALA A 295 24.28 -9.25 -18.07
C ALA A 295 24.67 -8.41 -19.30
N ASP A 296 25.61 -7.48 -19.16
CA ASP A 296 25.99 -6.48 -20.20
C ASP A 296 24.77 -5.69 -20.68
N ILE A 297 24.02 -5.14 -19.72
CA ILE A 297 22.81 -4.34 -19.94
C ILE A 297 23.01 -2.94 -19.37
N SER A 298 22.76 -1.93 -20.19
CA SER A 298 22.76 -0.54 -19.76
C SER A 298 21.40 -0.19 -19.15
N LEU A 299 21.39 0.18 -17.88
CA LEU A 299 20.22 0.80 -17.24
C LEU A 299 20.23 2.28 -17.65
N SER A 300 19.26 2.70 -18.44
CA SER A 300 19.07 4.13 -18.72
C SER A 300 18.62 4.82 -17.46
N GLU A 301 19.33 5.83 -16.99
CA GLU A 301 18.98 6.62 -15.79
C GLU A 301 17.67 7.39 -15.90
N THR A 302 16.97 7.28 -17.01
CA THR A 302 15.73 8.01 -17.22
C THR A 302 14.70 7.13 -17.90
N GLY A 303 13.58 6.94 -17.27
CA GLY A 303 12.35 6.42 -17.89
C GLY A 303 11.77 7.33 -18.98
N SER A 304 12.61 7.83 -19.87
CA SER A 304 12.17 8.52 -21.08
C SER A 304 12.23 7.54 -22.25
N VAL A 305 11.13 6.84 -22.48
CA VAL A 305 10.88 6.22 -23.78
C VAL A 305 10.77 7.35 -24.79
N PRO A 306 11.58 7.41 -25.85
CA PRO A 306 11.41 8.38 -26.92
C PRO A 306 10.03 8.13 -27.55
N GLY A 307 9.06 9.00 -27.33
CA GLY A 307 7.72 8.92 -27.91
C GLY A 307 6.58 8.52 -26.94
N ALA A 308 6.84 8.14 -25.70
CA ALA A 308 5.80 8.08 -24.68
C ALA A 308 5.49 9.52 -24.25
N THR A 309 4.39 10.06 -24.72
CA THR A 309 3.77 11.24 -24.14
C THR A 309 3.42 10.83 -22.70
N GLN A 310 4.21 11.30 -21.73
CA GLN A 310 3.80 11.25 -20.33
C GLN A 310 2.39 11.85 -20.30
N PRO A 311 1.41 11.21 -19.64
CA PRO A 311 0.22 11.93 -19.25
C PRO A 311 0.74 13.01 -18.29
N GLY A 312 0.97 14.21 -18.85
CA GLY A 312 1.28 15.38 -18.06
C GLY A 312 0.22 15.45 -16.98
N THR A 313 0.64 15.51 -15.73
CA THR A 313 -0.22 16.01 -14.67
C THR A 313 -0.54 17.44 -15.09
N MET A 314 -1.57 17.60 -15.91
CA MET A 314 -2.17 18.90 -16.14
C MET A 314 -2.75 19.28 -14.79
N LEU A 315 -1.98 20.05 -14.03
CA LEU A 315 -2.57 20.96 -13.07
C LEU A 315 -3.43 21.87 -13.93
N VAL A 316 -4.70 21.50 -14.11
CA VAL A 316 -5.71 22.44 -14.58
C VAL A 316 -5.71 23.53 -13.50
N PRO A 317 -5.35 24.78 -13.82
CA PRO A 317 -5.60 25.84 -12.89
C PRO A 317 -7.10 25.80 -12.65
N VAL A 318 -7.52 25.51 -11.44
CA VAL A 318 -8.87 25.83 -11.01
C VAL A 318 -8.92 27.35 -11.18
N GLU A 319 -9.53 27.83 -12.25
CA GLU A 319 -10.01 29.20 -12.26
C GLU A 319 -10.92 29.26 -11.05
N GLU A 320 -10.42 29.87 -9.99
CA GLU A 320 -11.28 30.39 -8.95
C GLU A 320 -12.23 31.33 -9.71
N GLU A 321 -13.46 30.89 -9.91
CA GLU A 321 -14.55 31.81 -10.22
C GLU A 321 -14.43 32.90 -9.14
N GLU A 322 -13.99 34.08 -9.56
CA GLU A 322 -14.13 35.29 -8.76
C GLU A 322 -15.62 35.44 -8.46
N THR A 323 -16.05 34.79 -7.39
CA THR A 323 -17.31 35.14 -6.75
C THR A 323 -17.16 36.58 -6.34
N ALA A 324 -17.88 37.46 -7.02
CA ALA A 324 -17.99 38.87 -6.69
C ALA A 324 -18.13 38.99 -5.17
N PRO A 325 -17.40 39.90 -4.53
CA PRO A 325 -17.38 40.00 -3.09
C PRO A 325 -18.82 40.24 -2.59
N VAL A 326 -19.39 39.21 -1.98
CA VAL A 326 -20.62 39.37 -1.20
C VAL A 326 -20.28 40.35 -0.10
N THR A 327 -20.71 41.57 -0.24
CA THR A 327 -20.58 42.59 0.77
C THR A 327 -21.35 42.15 2.00
N GLN A 328 -20.66 41.50 2.93
CA GLN A 328 -21.24 41.16 4.22
C GLN A 328 -21.60 42.45 4.94
N PRO A 329 -22.81 42.55 5.50
CA PRO A 329 -23.21 43.78 6.22
C PRO A 329 -22.27 44.03 7.37
N LEU A 330 -21.85 45.33 7.55
CA LEU A 330 -20.83 45.78 8.50
C LEU A 330 -21.03 45.29 9.93
N TRP A 331 -22.26 45.02 10.37
CA TRP A 331 -22.55 44.55 11.71
C TRP A 331 -22.02 43.12 11.98
N LEU A 332 -21.88 42.28 10.95
CA LEU A 332 -21.33 40.91 11.10
C LEU A 332 -19.81 40.95 11.34
N ARG A 333 -19.14 41.93 10.79
CA ARG A 333 -17.68 42.15 10.91
C ARG A 333 -17.23 42.55 12.31
N TYR A 334 -18.14 43.14 13.09
CA TYR A 334 -17.86 43.64 14.45
C TYR A 334 -18.49 42.80 15.56
N ARG A 335 -19.18 41.72 15.23
CA ARG A 335 -19.87 40.86 16.20
C ARG A 335 -18.91 40.20 17.20
N THR A 336 -17.76 39.71 16.74
CA THR A 336 -16.75 39.04 17.58
C THR A 336 -16.02 40.02 18.50
N PRO A 337 -15.49 41.18 18.03
CA PRO A 337 -14.84 42.13 18.92
C PRO A 337 -15.83 42.77 19.92
N LEU A 338 -17.10 42.97 19.57
CA LEU A 338 -18.12 43.46 20.47
C LEU A 338 -18.45 42.50 21.60
N GLN A 339 -18.49 41.22 21.32
CA GLN A 339 -18.70 40.16 22.33
C GLN A 339 -17.53 40.04 23.31
N ILE A 340 -16.29 40.21 22.81
CA ILE A 340 -15.09 40.20 23.65
C ILE A 340 -15.08 41.45 24.56
N ALA A 341 -15.42 42.65 24.04
CA ALA A 341 -15.48 43.87 24.81
C ALA A 341 -16.56 43.77 25.91
N ALA A 342 -17.74 43.24 25.61
CA ALA A 342 -18.79 43.00 26.60
C ALA A 342 -18.37 42.00 27.69
N GLY A 343 -17.66 40.93 27.32
CA GLY A 343 -17.12 39.93 28.26
C GLY A 343 -16.08 40.55 29.24
N VAL A 344 -15.19 41.41 28.74
CA VAL A 344 -14.19 42.11 29.56
C VAL A 344 -14.86 43.07 30.56
N VAL A 345 -15.87 43.82 30.14
CA VAL A 345 -16.61 44.73 31.04
C VAL A 345 -17.33 43.96 32.15
N VAL A 346 -18.00 42.86 31.81
CA VAL A 346 -18.67 41.98 32.80
C VAL A 346 -17.65 41.34 33.75
N GLY A 347 -16.50 40.90 33.23
CA GLY A 347 -15.40 40.33 34.02
C GLY A 347 -14.79 41.33 35.01
N VAL A 348 -14.57 42.59 34.60
CA VAL A 348 -14.07 43.65 35.49
C VAL A 348 -15.06 44.00 36.58
N ILE A 349 -16.36 44.10 36.27
CA ILE A 349 -17.40 44.34 37.26
C ILE A 349 -17.52 43.18 38.26
N ALA A 350 -17.52 41.95 37.79
CA ALA A 350 -17.55 40.75 38.64
C ALA A 350 -16.28 40.64 39.51
N GLY A 351 -15.10 40.93 38.96
CA GLY A 351 -13.83 40.97 39.68
C GLY A 351 -13.81 42.03 40.77
N ALA A 352 -14.32 43.26 40.51
CA ALA A 352 -14.41 44.33 41.49
C ALA A 352 -15.35 43.98 42.67
N LEU A 353 -16.43 43.24 42.39
CA LEU A 353 -17.38 42.79 43.42
C LEU A 353 -16.85 41.63 44.27
N LEU A 354 -15.99 40.78 43.74
CA LEU A 354 -15.43 39.62 44.45
C LEU A 354 -14.18 39.94 45.28
N PHE A 355 -13.42 40.99 44.93
CA PHE A 355 -12.14 41.34 45.56
C PHE A 355 -12.20 42.57 46.50
N SER A 356 -13.36 43.16 46.78
CA SER A 356 -13.53 44.23 47.76
C SER A 356 -13.74 43.69 49.19
N GLY A 357 -12.81 42.87 49.66
CA GLY A 357 -12.91 42.37 51.04
C GLY A 357 -11.61 41.77 51.56
N HIS A 358 -10.97 42.57 52.45
CA HIS A 358 -9.94 42.17 53.43
C HIS A 358 -8.49 41.92 52.97
N SER A 359 -7.68 42.92 53.33
CA SER A 359 -6.23 42.85 53.50
C SER A 359 -5.90 42.21 54.86
N ASP A 360 -4.91 41.32 54.92
CA ASP A 360 -3.91 41.36 55.99
C ASP A 360 -2.66 40.53 55.58
N PRO A 361 -1.45 41.04 55.96
CA PRO A 361 -0.18 40.55 55.41
C PRO A 361 0.56 39.66 56.41
N GLN A 362 1.30 38.65 55.91
CA GLN A 362 2.44 38.10 56.65
C GLN A 362 3.54 37.50 55.74
N PRO A 363 4.79 37.38 56.26
CA PRO A 363 6.01 37.70 55.55
C PRO A 363 6.78 36.44 55.00
N PRO A 364 7.93 36.64 54.35
CA PRO A 364 8.55 35.60 53.49
C PRO A 364 9.48 34.70 54.26
N VAL A 365 9.51 33.44 53.83
CA VAL A 365 10.56 32.46 54.25
C VAL A 365 11.38 32.07 53.02
N ALA A 366 12.68 32.27 53.16
CA ALA A 366 13.70 31.92 52.19
C ALA A 366 13.84 30.40 52.05
N ALA A 367 14.01 29.93 50.87
CA ALA A 367 14.45 28.55 50.58
C ALA A 367 15.66 28.57 49.65
N THR A 368 16.58 27.81 50.09
CA THR A 368 17.98 27.60 49.74
C THR A 368 18.10 26.97 48.33
N GLN A 369 19.08 27.46 47.59
CA GLN A 369 19.58 26.89 46.33
C GLN A 369 20.31 25.58 46.59
N SER A 370 20.06 24.58 45.76
CA SER A 370 20.96 23.49 45.54
C SER A 370 21.18 23.33 44.06
N ALA A 371 22.41 23.46 43.62
CA ALA A 371 22.90 23.38 42.28
C ALA A 371 23.01 21.89 41.87
N ALA A 372 22.57 21.55 40.69
CA ALA A 372 22.84 20.29 39.99
C ALA A 372 23.58 20.56 38.69
N PRO A 373 24.47 19.68 38.25
CA PRO A 373 25.43 19.93 37.18
C PRO A 373 24.78 19.82 35.77
N ALA A 374 25.36 20.57 34.83
CA ALA A 374 24.95 20.65 33.44
C ALA A 374 25.17 19.30 32.72
N PRO A 375 24.23 18.86 31.88
CA PRO A 375 24.44 17.80 30.94
C PRO A 375 24.97 18.30 29.62
N SER A 376 25.92 17.52 29.09
CA SER A 376 26.53 17.60 27.78
C SER A 376 25.48 17.59 26.63
N GLN A 377 25.71 18.40 25.63
CA GLN A 377 24.89 18.49 24.41
C GLN A 377 24.88 17.18 23.64
N PRO A 378 23.72 16.68 23.24
CA PRO A 378 23.63 15.64 22.22
C PRO A 378 23.59 16.26 20.82
N ALA A 379 24.10 15.51 19.85
CA ALA A 379 24.11 15.78 18.43
C ALA A 379 22.69 16.08 17.86
N PRO A 380 22.57 16.76 16.72
CA PRO A 380 21.28 17.18 16.19
C PRO A 380 20.46 15.97 15.73
N THR A 381 19.43 15.67 16.51
CA THR A 381 18.38 14.72 16.13
C THR A 381 17.43 15.47 15.20
N LEU A 382 17.19 14.91 14.02
CA LEU A 382 16.11 15.31 13.11
C LEU A 382 14.79 15.29 13.89
N VAL A 383 14.19 16.46 14.09
CA VAL A 383 12.88 16.60 14.73
C VAL A 383 11.84 16.15 13.72
N MET A 384 11.41 14.90 13.82
CA MET A 384 10.18 14.44 13.16
C MET A 384 8.99 15.13 13.82
N SER A 385 8.05 15.64 13.02
CA SER A 385 6.81 16.25 13.50
C SER A 385 5.98 15.21 14.28
N ASP A 386 5.19 15.65 15.26
CA ASP A 386 4.32 14.77 16.06
C ASP A 386 3.29 14.01 15.19
N GLU A 387 2.99 14.46 13.98
CA GLU A 387 2.14 13.76 13.01
C GLU A 387 2.79 12.47 12.46
N ASP A 388 4.10 12.42 12.33
CA ASP A 388 4.83 11.25 11.83
C ASP A 388 4.97 10.11 12.87
N ARG A 389 4.62 10.40 14.14
CA ARG A 389 4.68 9.42 15.25
C ARG A 389 3.34 8.83 15.63
N SER A 390 2.24 9.27 15.02
CA SER A 390 0.90 8.82 15.37
C SER A 390 0.36 7.78 14.39
N ALA A 391 -0.32 6.77 14.92
CA ALA A 391 -1.10 5.84 14.12
C ALA A 391 -2.41 6.49 13.67
N ARG A 392 -2.78 6.29 12.40
CA ARG A 392 -4.05 6.70 11.82
C ARG A 392 -5.07 5.59 12.00
N VAL A 393 -6.04 5.79 12.88
CA VAL A 393 -7.04 4.77 13.20
C VAL A 393 -8.39 5.16 12.60
N TYR A 394 -8.90 4.32 11.71
CA TYR A 394 -10.24 4.44 11.12
C TYR A 394 -11.18 3.47 11.83
N ILE A 395 -12.26 3.99 12.41
CA ILE A 395 -13.19 3.22 13.23
C ILE A 395 -14.56 3.25 12.58
N ARG A 396 -15.14 2.07 12.36
CA ARG A 396 -16.52 1.96 11.86
C ARG A 396 -17.50 2.47 12.89
N MET A 397 -18.22 3.53 12.54
CA MET A 397 -19.25 4.16 13.38
C MET A 397 -20.60 4.15 12.67
N TYR A 398 -21.66 3.87 13.41
CA TYR A 398 -23.03 4.02 12.92
C TYR A 398 -23.59 5.37 13.33
N GLU A 399 -24.67 5.78 12.67
CA GLU A 399 -25.29 7.07 12.93
C GLU A 399 -25.75 7.18 14.39
N GLY A 400 -25.33 8.24 15.10
CA GLY A 400 -25.65 8.50 16.50
C GLY A 400 -24.74 7.80 17.52
N GLU A 401 -23.69 7.10 17.09
CA GLU A 401 -22.69 6.54 18.02
C GLU A 401 -21.70 7.61 18.48
N GLN A 402 -21.32 7.52 19.77
CA GLN A 402 -20.27 8.30 20.39
C GLN A 402 -19.04 7.43 20.63
N LEU A 403 -17.88 7.99 20.31
CA LEU A 403 -16.60 7.31 20.45
C LEU A 403 -15.90 7.71 21.73
N ASP A 404 -15.59 6.73 22.57
CA ASP A 404 -14.76 6.89 23.75
C ASP A 404 -13.42 6.15 23.56
N VAL A 405 -12.33 6.81 23.88
CA VAL A 405 -10.98 6.23 23.90
C VAL A 405 -10.45 6.29 25.31
N ASN A 406 -10.18 5.14 25.91
CA ASN A 406 -9.77 5.01 27.32
C ASN A 406 -10.71 5.75 28.27
N GLY A 407 -12.03 5.70 27.99
CA GLY A 407 -13.07 6.36 28.80
C GLY A 407 -13.20 7.86 28.60
N LYS A 408 -12.49 8.45 27.63
CA LYS A 408 -12.62 9.87 27.25
C LYS A 408 -13.35 9.98 25.91
N THR A 409 -14.45 10.69 25.89
CA THR A 409 -15.24 10.94 24.67
C THR A 409 -14.44 11.77 23.66
N GLN A 410 -14.35 11.29 22.44
CA GLN A 410 -13.71 11.96 21.31
C GLN A 410 -14.79 12.50 20.37
N LYS A 411 -14.63 13.77 19.96
CA LYS A 411 -15.49 14.36 18.92
C LYS A 411 -14.99 13.89 17.55
N VAL A 412 -15.53 12.78 17.09
CA VAL A 412 -15.27 12.26 15.75
C VAL A 412 -16.56 12.29 14.96
N VAL A 413 -16.54 12.91 13.78
CA VAL A 413 -17.67 12.90 12.84
C VAL A 413 -17.32 11.87 11.77
N PRO A 414 -18.13 10.81 11.62
CA PRO A 414 -17.90 9.83 10.56
C PRO A 414 -17.99 10.50 9.19
N ALA A 415 -17.07 10.19 8.29
CA ALA A 415 -17.15 10.58 6.89
C ALA A 415 -18.35 9.88 6.21
N ALA A 416 -18.67 10.27 4.98
CA ALA A 416 -19.78 9.70 4.21
C ALA A 416 -19.70 8.16 4.05
N ASN A 417 -18.51 7.59 4.19
CA ASN A 417 -18.26 6.14 4.17
C ASN A 417 -18.52 5.44 5.52
N GLY A 418 -18.96 6.15 6.56
CA GLY A 418 -19.26 5.61 7.88
C GLY A 418 -18.04 5.32 8.76
N TYR A 419 -16.84 5.82 8.42
CA TYR A 419 -15.65 5.67 9.26
C TYR A 419 -15.25 7.00 9.91
N GLY A 420 -15.04 6.97 11.23
CA GLY A 420 -14.44 8.04 11.98
C GLY A 420 -12.91 7.91 12.02
N PHE A 421 -12.20 9.02 11.99
CA PHE A 421 -10.72 9.08 12.01
C PHE A 421 -10.20 9.53 13.37
N LEU A 422 -9.15 8.84 13.86
CA LEU A 422 -8.37 9.22 15.04
C LEU A 422 -6.86 9.08 14.76
N ALA A 423 -6.07 10.01 15.29
CA ALA A 423 -4.62 9.88 15.38
C ALA A 423 -4.25 9.46 16.81
N LEU A 424 -3.58 8.31 16.96
CA LEU A 424 -3.19 7.75 18.25
C LEU A 424 -1.67 7.56 18.31
N ALA A 425 -1.03 7.97 19.41
CA ALA A 425 0.37 7.66 19.68
C ALA A 425 0.54 6.15 19.97
N PRO A 426 1.77 5.61 19.91
CA PRO A 426 2.01 4.24 20.36
C PRO A 426 1.53 4.02 21.80
N GLY A 427 0.81 2.91 22.04
CA GLY A 427 0.22 2.60 23.34
C GLY A 427 -0.96 1.62 23.24
N GLU A 428 -1.48 1.23 24.38
CA GLU A 428 -2.69 0.40 24.48
C GLU A 428 -3.92 1.26 24.66
N TYR A 429 -4.95 1.00 23.85
CA TYR A 429 -6.19 1.76 23.84
C TYR A 429 -7.39 0.83 23.98
N ARG A 430 -8.33 1.24 24.82
CA ARG A 430 -9.68 0.71 24.82
C ARG A 430 -10.58 1.67 24.07
N ILE A 431 -11.23 1.18 23.05
CA ILE A 431 -12.12 1.95 22.17
C ILE A 431 -13.53 1.44 22.37
N ASP A 432 -14.40 2.31 22.87
CA ASP A 432 -15.80 2.02 23.14
C ASP A 432 -16.69 2.91 22.26
N LEU A 433 -17.57 2.30 21.47
CA LEU A 433 -18.59 3.00 20.69
C LEU A 433 -19.94 2.85 21.40
N ARG A 434 -20.48 3.95 21.86
CA ARG A 434 -21.75 3.99 22.62
C ARG A 434 -22.89 4.47 21.74
N SER A 435 -23.95 3.69 21.70
CA SER A 435 -25.21 4.04 21.06
C SER A 435 -26.37 3.86 22.01
N ARG A 436 -27.57 4.23 21.58
CA ARG A 436 -28.81 3.97 22.35
C ARG A 436 -29.11 2.47 22.47
N SER A 437 -28.57 1.64 21.58
CA SER A 437 -28.78 0.18 21.53
C SER A 437 -27.73 -0.61 22.30
N GLY A 438 -26.64 0.01 22.77
CA GLY A 438 -25.58 -0.68 23.51
C GLY A 438 -24.19 -0.08 23.32
N VAL A 439 -23.18 -0.79 23.81
CA VAL A 439 -21.77 -0.41 23.71
C VAL A 439 -21.01 -1.50 22.97
N ARG A 440 -20.30 -1.12 21.89
CA ARG A 440 -19.36 -1.98 21.18
C ARG A 440 -17.95 -1.61 21.62
N SER A 441 -17.18 -2.58 22.09
CA SER A 441 -15.84 -2.34 22.64
C SER A 441 -14.78 -3.15 21.92
N THR A 442 -13.59 -2.54 21.71
CA THR A 442 -12.41 -3.24 21.22
C THR A 442 -11.15 -2.73 21.91
N LYS A 443 -10.12 -3.58 21.99
CA LYS A 443 -8.79 -3.18 22.46
C LYS A 443 -7.88 -3.04 21.24
N LEU A 444 -7.06 -1.98 21.24
CA LEU A 444 -6.09 -1.70 20.21
C LEU A 444 -4.73 -1.46 20.86
N ALA A 445 -3.74 -2.27 20.52
CA ALA A 445 -2.35 -1.99 20.83
C ALA A 445 -1.70 -1.34 19.59
N VAL A 446 -1.29 -0.10 19.71
CA VAL A 446 -0.53 0.63 18.70
C VAL A 446 0.93 0.53 19.08
N GLU A 447 1.67 -0.38 18.44
CA GLU A 447 3.11 -0.56 18.71
C GLU A 447 3.95 0.37 17.84
N THR A 448 3.52 0.61 16.61
CA THR A 448 4.22 1.46 15.64
C THR A 448 3.26 2.41 14.92
N PRO A 449 3.75 3.55 14.41
CA PRO A 449 2.97 4.41 13.52
C PRO A 449 2.47 3.63 12.31
N GLY A 450 1.19 3.76 12.00
CA GLY A 450 0.57 3.02 10.89
C GLY A 450 -0.87 3.43 10.68
N THR A 451 -1.58 2.71 9.80
CA THR A 451 -3.01 2.92 9.61
C THR A 451 -3.76 1.68 10.05
N TRP A 452 -4.76 1.89 10.89
CA TRP A 452 -5.59 0.87 11.49
C TRP A 452 -7.04 1.06 11.09
N LEU A 453 -7.70 -0.02 10.71
CA LEU A 453 -9.14 -0.04 10.48
C LEU A 453 -9.77 -0.93 11.55
N LEU A 454 -10.68 -0.34 12.32
CA LEU A 454 -11.37 -1.03 13.40
C LEU A 454 -12.86 -1.13 13.08
N ASN A 455 -13.40 -2.33 13.25
CA ASN A 455 -14.83 -2.60 13.21
C ASN A 455 -15.25 -3.28 14.51
N PRO A 456 -15.45 -2.53 15.61
CA PRO A 456 -15.85 -3.10 16.89
C PRO A 456 -17.18 -3.83 16.75
N GLN A 457 -17.20 -5.10 17.15
CA GLN A 457 -18.41 -5.92 17.14
C GLN A 457 -19.25 -5.63 18.40
N PRO A 458 -20.60 -5.80 18.35
CA PRO A 458 -21.49 -5.63 19.50
C PRO A 458 -21.24 -6.65 20.60
#